data_5ccb76b4a027273762c59d6f5c28b92d
#
_entry.id   5ccb76b4a027273762c59d6f5c28b92d
#
_cell.length_a   1.000
_cell.length_b   1.000
_cell.length_c   1.000
_cell.angle_alpha   90.00
_cell.angle_beta   90.00
_cell.angle_gamma   90.00
#
_symmetry.space_group_name_H-M   'P 1'
#
loop_
_entity.id
_entity.type
_entity.pdbx_description
1 polymer ?
#
loop_
_entity_poly.entity_id
_entity_poly.type
_entity_poly.pdbx_seq_one_letter_code
_entity_poly.pdbx_strand_id
1 'polypeptide(L)'
;PPPDTYTTAKSSAASDVYKRQPRPYDVAKEMVRVTRPGGRIIMGNWIPGDPTLIAQVLKVSAAYTPPPPEGFISPVTWGVEHEVVARFAAAGVPSDNIAFARETFTFNAAIPPSDVLSNFRHYYGPTMNAFEAAGKDGRADSLQADLEELFNSHNTAARKDATSIPATFLRVTISRD
;
A
#
# COMPACT_ATOMS: atom_id res chain seq x y z
N PRO A 1 -4.99 -17.42 -30.24
CA PRO A 1 -3.93 -17.02 -29.33
C PRO A 1 -3.90 -18.00 -28.15
N PRO A 2 -2.75 -18.40 -27.66
CA PRO A 2 -2.70 -19.35 -26.57
C PRO A 2 -3.32 -18.71 -25.30
N PRO A 3 -4.11 -19.47 -24.55
CA PRO A 3 -4.83 -18.95 -23.37
C PRO A 3 -3.92 -18.41 -22.27
N ASP A 4 -2.65 -18.76 -22.29
CA ASP A 4 -1.68 -18.36 -21.25
C ASP A 4 -1.17 -16.91 -21.36
N THR A 5 -1.42 -16.23 -22.47
CA THR A 5 -0.97 -14.85 -22.68
C THR A 5 -1.78 -13.83 -21.87
N TYR A 6 -2.99 -14.18 -21.44
CA TYR A 6 -3.86 -13.28 -20.66
C TYR A 6 -3.72 -13.40 -19.14
N THR A 7 -3.05 -14.46 -18.65
CA THR A 7 -2.93 -14.71 -17.21
C THR A 7 -1.75 -14.03 -16.55
N THR A 8 -0.87 -13.41 -17.31
CA THR A 8 0.34 -12.74 -16.81
C THR A 8 0.29 -11.21 -16.88
N ALA A 9 -0.84 -10.62 -17.25
CA ALA A 9 -0.98 -9.17 -17.20
C ALA A 9 -0.94 -8.68 -15.73
N LYS A 10 0.26 -8.34 -15.28
CA LYS A 10 0.47 -7.66 -13.99
C LYS A 10 0.14 -6.19 -14.20
N SER A 11 -0.93 -5.70 -13.61
CA SER A 11 -1.25 -4.27 -13.63
C SER A 11 -1.03 -3.67 -12.25
N SER A 12 0.09 -3.01 -12.05
CA SER A 12 0.33 -2.21 -10.84
C SER A 12 -0.58 -0.98 -10.78
N ALA A 13 -0.93 -0.40 -11.93
CA ALA A 13 -1.88 0.71 -12.02
C ALA A 13 -3.29 0.30 -11.58
N ALA A 14 -3.77 -0.88 -12.00
CA ALA A 14 -5.05 -1.40 -11.51
C ALA A 14 -5.04 -1.62 -9.99
N SER A 15 -3.91 -2.09 -9.43
CA SER A 15 -3.74 -2.25 -7.99
C SER A 15 -3.93 -0.94 -7.22
N ASP A 16 -3.45 0.17 -7.75
CA ASP A 16 -3.59 1.47 -7.09
C ASP A 16 -5.02 2.02 -7.18
N VAL A 17 -5.71 1.76 -8.29
CA VAL A 17 -7.10 2.22 -8.50
C VAL A 17 -8.06 1.54 -7.53
N TYR A 18 -8.04 0.22 -7.36
CA TYR A 18 -9.01 -0.44 -6.49
C TYR A 18 -8.80 -0.11 -5.02
N LYS A 19 -7.55 0.13 -4.59
CA LYS A 19 -7.25 0.51 -3.21
C LYS A 19 -7.83 1.86 -2.82
N ARG A 20 -8.04 2.75 -3.78
CA ARG A 20 -8.59 4.10 -3.56
C ARG A 20 -10.10 4.17 -3.66
N GLN A 21 -10.77 3.06 -4.00
CA GLN A 21 -12.23 3.06 -4.13
C GLN A 21 -12.91 3.11 -2.76
N PRO A 22 -13.92 3.99 -2.58
CA PRO A 22 -14.66 4.09 -1.32
C PRO A 22 -15.59 2.88 -1.07
N ARG A 23 -15.67 1.94 -2.01
CA ARG A 23 -16.59 0.79 -2.01
C ARG A 23 -15.81 -0.53 -2.07
N PRO A 24 -15.05 -0.91 -1.04
CA PRO A 24 -14.14 -2.06 -1.09
C PRO A 24 -14.86 -3.41 -1.27
N TYR A 25 -16.11 -3.52 -0.83
CA TYR A 25 -16.92 -4.71 -1.03
C TYR A 25 -17.30 -4.92 -2.51
N ASP A 26 -17.63 -3.85 -3.23
CA ASP A 26 -17.93 -3.95 -4.66
C ASP A 26 -16.66 -4.26 -5.46
N VAL A 27 -15.53 -3.71 -5.03
CA VAL A 27 -14.24 -4.02 -5.62
C VAL A 27 -13.90 -5.51 -5.45
N ALA A 28 -14.10 -6.09 -4.27
CA ALA A 28 -13.88 -7.52 -4.04
C ALA A 28 -14.79 -8.38 -4.93
N LYS A 29 -16.09 -8.03 -5.05
CA LYS A 29 -17.03 -8.72 -5.93
C LYS A 29 -16.57 -8.67 -7.39
N GLU A 30 -16.12 -7.51 -7.85
CA GLU A 30 -15.65 -7.35 -9.22
C GLU A 30 -14.37 -8.12 -9.49
N MET A 31 -13.42 -8.15 -8.55
CA MET A 31 -12.22 -8.97 -8.65
C MET A 31 -12.58 -10.47 -8.81
N VAL A 32 -13.53 -10.96 -8.01
CA VAL A 32 -14.00 -12.34 -8.10
C VAL A 32 -14.70 -12.56 -9.46
N ARG A 33 -15.55 -11.62 -9.90
CA ARG A 33 -16.28 -11.74 -11.16
C ARG A 33 -15.36 -11.91 -12.36
N VAL A 34 -14.27 -11.11 -12.43
CA VAL A 34 -13.34 -11.12 -13.58
C VAL A 34 -12.30 -12.23 -13.50
N THR A 35 -12.13 -12.86 -12.34
CA THR A 35 -11.22 -13.98 -12.18
C THR A 35 -11.91 -15.26 -12.67
N ARG A 36 -11.30 -16.00 -13.58
CA ARG A 36 -11.84 -17.29 -14.07
C ARG A 36 -11.91 -18.34 -12.96
N PRO A 37 -12.81 -19.33 -13.03
CA PRO A 37 -12.74 -20.53 -12.17
C PRO A 37 -11.35 -21.18 -12.23
N GLY A 38 -10.84 -21.66 -11.10
CA GLY A 38 -9.46 -22.15 -10.93
C GLY A 38 -8.40 -21.05 -10.98
N GLY A 39 -8.78 -19.78 -11.09
CA GLY A 39 -7.87 -18.64 -11.08
C GLY A 39 -7.52 -18.16 -9.67
N ARG A 40 -6.58 -17.21 -9.59
CA ARG A 40 -6.15 -16.61 -8.32
C ARG A 40 -6.12 -15.09 -8.41
N ILE A 41 -6.49 -14.44 -7.29
CA ILE A 41 -6.27 -13.02 -7.07
C ILE A 41 -5.10 -12.89 -6.11
N ILE A 42 -4.08 -12.12 -6.46
CA ILE A 42 -2.93 -11.87 -5.60
C ILE A 42 -2.80 -10.37 -5.39
N MET A 43 -2.74 -9.97 -4.12
CA MET A 43 -2.64 -8.56 -3.72
C MET A 43 -1.50 -8.38 -2.74
N GLY A 44 -0.79 -7.24 -2.83
CA GLY A 44 0.15 -6.77 -1.82
C GLY A 44 -0.38 -5.49 -1.17
N ASN A 45 -0.48 -5.47 0.16
CA ASN A 45 -1.06 -4.35 0.90
C ASN A 45 -0.18 -4.00 2.09
N TRP A 46 0.08 -2.71 2.30
CA TRP A 46 0.81 -2.25 3.48
C TRP A 46 -0.01 -2.54 4.74
N ILE A 47 0.66 -3.05 5.78
CA ILE A 47 0.01 -3.44 7.04
C ILE A 47 -0.11 -2.19 7.92
N PRO A 48 -1.32 -1.77 8.33
CA PRO A 48 -1.47 -0.62 9.21
C PRO A 48 -0.73 -0.82 10.54
N GLY A 49 0.00 0.20 11.00
CA GLY A 49 0.73 0.16 12.25
C GLY A 49 2.00 -0.70 12.27
N ASP A 50 2.38 -1.30 11.14
CA ASP A 50 3.66 -2.00 11.03
C ASP A 50 4.82 -1.03 11.31
N PRO A 51 5.91 -1.46 12.01
CA PRO A 51 7.02 -0.57 12.34
C PRO A 51 7.93 -0.23 11.16
N THR A 52 7.75 -0.85 9.98
CA THR A 52 8.58 -0.60 8.82
C THR A 52 8.13 0.60 7.97
N LEU A 53 8.96 1.03 7.03
CA LEU A 53 8.90 2.32 6.35
C LEU A 53 7.49 2.77 5.95
N ILE A 54 6.78 2.00 5.12
CA ILE A 54 5.58 2.54 4.45
C ILE A 54 4.43 2.79 5.43
N ALA A 55 4.24 1.91 6.41
CA ALA A 55 3.22 2.14 7.44
C ALA A 55 3.55 3.39 8.28
N GLN A 56 4.83 3.63 8.55
CA GLN A 56 5.26 4.82 9.29
C GLN A 56 5.16 6.10 8.44
N VAL A 57 5.49 6.05 7.14
CA VAL A 57 5.24 7.16 6.20
C VAL A 57 3.76 7.52 6.18
N LEU A 58 2.86 6.53 6.11
CA LEU A 58 1.41 6.76 6.13
C LEU A 58 0.96 7.38 7.45
N LYS A 59 1.51 6.92 8.58
CA LYS A 59 1.21 7.48 9.91
C LYS A 59 1.66 8.93 10.03
N VAL A 60 2.89 9.26 9.65
CA VAL A 60 3.40 10.64 9.64
C VAL A 60 2.56 11.49 8.70
N SER A 61 2.33 11.06 7.47
CA SER A 61 1.52 11.79 6.49
C SER A 61 0.10 12.10 6.99
N ALA A 62 -0.52 11.15 7.71
CA ALA A 62 -1.87 11.33 8.25
C ALA A 62 -1.95 12.45 9.30
N ALA A 63 -0.87 12.73 10.04
CA ALA A 63 -0.83 13.81 11.03
C ALA A 63 -0.86 15.21 10.38
N TYR A 64 -0.59 15.29 9.10
CA TYR A 64 -0.55 16.54 8.32
C TYR A 64 -1.72 16.69 7.35
N THR A 65 -2.63 15.72 7.31
CA THR A 65 -3.83 15.78 6.46
C THR A 65 -5.08 16.01 7.30
N PRO A 66 -6.11 16.67 6.75
CA PRO A 66 -7.42 16.76 7.41
C PRO A 66 -7.97 15.35 7.73
N PRO A 67 -8.77 15.21 8.80
CA PRO A 67 -9.45 13.95 9.09
C PRO A 67 -10.34 13.55 7.91
N PRO A 68 -10.44 12.25 7.62
CA PRO A 68 -11.27 11.77 6.54
C PRO A 68 -12.76 12.07 6.84
N PRO A 69 -13.61 12.20 5.80
CA PRO A 69 -15.04 12.40 5.99
C PRO A 69 -15.68 11.19 6.69
N GLU A 70 -16.83 11.43 7.33
CA GLU A 70 -17.63 10.38 7.97
C GLU A 70 -17.96 9.26 6.97
N GLY A 71 -17.86 8.00 7.42
CA GLY A 71 -18.09 6.83 6.58
C GLY A 71 -16.95 6.46 5.63
N PHE A 72 -15.84 7.18 5.65
CA PHE A 72 -14.69 6.85 4.81
C PHE A 72 -14.03 5.53 5.24
N ILE A 73 -13.95 4.58 4.31
CA ILE A 73 -13.24 3.33 4.51
C ILE A 73 -11.80 3.51 4.01
N SER A 74 -10.86 3.53 4.94
CA SER A 74 -9.45 3.75 4.60
C SER A 74 -8.89 2.62 3.70
N PRO A 75 -8.20 2.96 2.60
CA PRO A 75 -7.53 1.97 1.75
C PRO A 75 -6.52 1.08 2.47
N VAL A 76 -5.93 1.55 3.58
CA VAL A 76 -4.97 0.75 4.36
C VAL A 76 -5.61 -0.48 5.00
N THR A 77 -6.95 -0.52 5.14
CA THR A 77 -7.68 -1.68 5.66
C THR A 77 -7.64 -2.92 4.72
N TRP A 78 -7.12 -2.78 3.50
CA TRP A 78 -6.74 -3.92 2.67
C TRP A 78 -5.53 -4.70 3.22
N GLY A 79 -4.74 -4.09 4.12
CA GLY A 79 -3.65 -4.74 4.86
C GLY A 79 -4.09 -5.39 6.19
N VAL A 80 -5.40 -5.51 6.44
CA VAL A 80 -5.98 -6.10 7.65
C VAL A 80 -6.72 -7.40 7.28
N GLU A 81 -6.27 -8.53 7.81
CA GLU A 81 -6.72 -9.86 7.40
C GLU A 81 -8.24 -10.05 7.54
N HIS A 82 -8.83 -9.71 8.70
CA HIS A 82 -10.27 -9.88 8.92
C HIS A 82 -11.13 -9.00 7.98
N GLU A 83 -10.64 -7.81 7.62
CA GLU A 83 -11.31 -6.93 6.66
C GLU A 83 -11.30 -7.53 5.24
N VAL A 84 -10.18 -8.14 4.87
CA VAL A 84 -10.09 -8.85 3.58
C VAL A 84 -11.03 -10.04 3.55
N VAL A 85 -11.04 -10.86 4.62
CA VAL A 85 -11.97 -11.99 4.74
C VAL A 85 -13.42 -11.54 4.61
N ALA A 86 -13.82 -10.49 5.34
CA ALA A 86 -15.20 -9.97 5.27
C ALA A 86 -15.60 -9.52 3.86
N ARG A 87 -14.70 -8.84 3.14
CA ARG A 87 -14.95 -8.37 1.77
C ARG A 87 -15.13 -9.50 0.77
N PHE A 88 -14.25 -10.51 0.82
CA PHE A 88 -14.31 -11.65 -0.09
C PHE A 88 -15.40 -12.64 0.30
N ALA A 89 -15.73 -12.81 1.59
CA ALA A 89 -16.91 -13.55 2.01
C ALA A 89 -18.20 -12.96 1.44
N ALA A 90 -18.34 -11.62 1.46
CA ALA A 90 -19.46 -10.93 0.83
C ALA A 90 -19.48 -11.07 -0.71
N ALA A 91 -18.35 -11.46 -1.32
CA ALA A 91 -18.24 -11.81 -2.73
C ALA A 91 -18.43 -13.31 -3.01
N GLY A 92 -18.78 -14.11 -2.00
CA GLY A 92 -19.03 -15.55 -2.12
C GLY A 92 -17.79 -16.43 -2.06
N VAL A 93 -16.65 -15.92 -1.59
CA VAL A 93 -15.40 -16.69 -1.44
C VAL A 93 -15.30 -17.24 -0.02
N PRO A 94 -15.17 -18.56 0.20
CA PRO A 94 -14.91 -19.15 1.50
C PRO A 94 -13.60 -18.67 2.13
N SER A 95 -13.54 -18.56 3.45
CA SER A 95 -12.31 -18.16 4.15
C SER A 95 -11.11 -19.08 3.88
N ASP A 96 -11.37 -20.37 3.69
CA ASP A 96 -10.34 -21.37 3.42
C ASP A 96 -9.64 -21.19 2.06
N ASN A 97 -10.27 -20.40 1.17
CA ASN A 97 -9.71 -20.03 -0.12
C ASN A 97 -8.84 -18.76 -0.05
N ILE A 98 -8.64 -18.19 1.15
CA ILE A 98 -7.89 -16.97 1.38
C ILE A 98 -6.64 -17.27 2.20
N ALA A 99 -5.47 -17.07 1.62
CA ALA A 99 -4.20 -17.25 2.30
C ALA A 99 -3.48 -15.90 2.49
N PHE A 100 -2.85 -15.74 3.65
CA PHE A 100 -2.10 -14.55 4.02
C PHE A 100 -0.63 -14.90 4.26
N ALA A 101 0.26 -14.01 3.83
CA ALA A 101 1.68 -14.09 4.17
C ALA A 101 2.22 -12.66 4.39
N ARG A 102 2.96 -12.47 5.48
CA ARG A 102 3.74 -11.24 5.67
C ARG A 102 5.05 -11.38 4.92
N GLU A 103 5.31 -10.43 4.05
CA GLU A 103 6.53 -10.38 3.24
C GLU A 103 7.18 -9.01 3.36
N THR A 104 8.48 -8.94 3.14
CA THR A 104 9.24 -7.70 3.21
C THR A 104 9.80 -7.35 1.83
N PHE A 105 9.49 -6.15 1.38
CA PHE A 105 10.19 -5.52 0.27
C PHE A 105 11.24 -4.56 0.84
N THR A 106 12.45 -4.57 0.30
CA THR A 106 13.48 -3.61 0.71
C THR A 106 13.72 -2.59 -0.40
N PHE A 107 13.54 -1.33 -0.07
CA PHE A 107 13.89 -0.22 -0.96
C PHE A 107 15.41 -0.08 -1.00
N ASN A 108 16.05 -0.64 -2.01
CA ASN A 108 17.48 -0.54 -2.24
C ASN A 108 17.76 0.45 -3.36
N ALA A 109 18.59 1.46 -3.10
CA ALA A 109 18.97 2.46 -4.08
C ALA A 109 20.41 2.96 -3.83
N ALA A 110 21.14 3.25 -4.91
CA ALA A 110 22.47 3.86 -4.86
C ALA A 110 22.38 5.42 -4.79
N ILE A 111 21.42 5.90 -4.00
CA ILE A 111 21.16 7.32 -3.72
C ILE A 111 20.86 7.46 -2.22
N PRO A 112 21.10 8.64 -1.60
CA PRO A 112 20.84 8.84 -0.19
C PRO A 112 19.33 8.77 0.14
N PRO A 113 18.95 8.53 1.40
CA PRO A 113 17.54 8.48 1.84
C PRO A 113 16.75 9.75 1.51
N SER A 114 17.38 10.92 1.50
CA SER A 114 16.77 12.21 1.11
C SER A 114 16.25 12.21 -0.33
N ASP A 115 16.98 11.59 -1.26
CA ASP A 115 16.60 11.53 -2.66
C ASP A 115 15.46 10.51 -2.87
N VAL A 116 15.48 9.41 -2.11
CA VAL A 116 14.35 8.48 -2.08
C VAL A 116 13.10 9.15 -1.52
N LEU A 117 13.23 9.92 -0.43
CA LEU A 117 12.13 10.74 0.10
C LEU A 117 11.61 11.75 -0.93
N SER A 118 12.50 12.39 -1.68
CA SER A 118 12.11 13.29 -2.77
C SER A 118 11.23 12.58 -3.80
N ASN A 119 11.55 11.33 -4.15
CA ASN A 119 10.69 10.52 -5.02
C ASN A 119 9.31 10.23 -4.39
N PHE A 120 9.25 9.95 -3.09
CA PHE A 120 7.97 9.80 -2.38
C PHE A 120 7.16 11.09 -2.42
N ARG A 121 7.79 12.23 -2.19
CA ARG A 121 7.15 13.54 -2.25
C ARG A 121 6.55 13.85 -3.61
N HIS A 122 7.17 13.41 -4.70
CA HIS A 122 6.74 13.74 -6.07
C HIS A 122 5.81 12.67 -6.69
N TYR A 123 5.90 11.41 -6.25
CA TYR A 123 5.25 10.30 -6.97
C TYR A 123 4.40 9.39 -6.08
N TYR A 124 4.49 9.49 -4.75
CA TYR A 124 3.67 8.68 -3.85
C TYR A 124 2.47 9.47 -3.33
N GLY A 125 1.29 9.13 -3.81
CA GLY A 125 0.05 9.88 -3.57
C GLY A 125 -0.21 10.29 -2.12
N PRO A 126 -0.10 9.41 -1.11
CA PRO A 126 -0.27 9.80 0.28
C PRO A 126 0.69 10.90 0.74
N THR A 127 1.95 10.82 0.35
CA THR A 127 2.96 11.84 0.70
C THR A 127 2.71 13.15 -0.06
N MET A 128 2.36 13.07 -1.35
CA MET A 128 1.99 14.25 -2.16
C MET A 128 0.84 15.02 -1.50
N ASN A 129 -0.23 14.32 -1.13
CA ASN A 129 -1.40 14.92 -0.48
C ASN A 129 -1.05 15.53 0.88
N ALA A 130 -0.18 14.88 1.66
CA ALA A 130 0.27 15.39 2.94
C ALA A 130 1.07 16.69 2.77
N PHE A 131 1.98 16.77 1.80
CA PHE A 131 2.72 18.00 1.50
C PHE A 131 1.82 19.12 0.99
N GLU A 132 0.82 18.81 0.16
CA GLU A 132 -0.17 19.80 -0.27
C GLU A 132 -0.96 20.39 0.92
N ALA A 133 -1.44 19.52 1.81
CA ALA A 133 -2.16 19.94 3.02
C ALA A 133 -1.27 20.73 3.98
N ALA A 134 -0.08 20.21 4.30
CA ALA A 134 0.90 20.85 5.16
C ALA A 134 1.36 22.22 4.61
N GLY A 135 1.46 22.36 3.29
CA GLY A 135 1.81 23.62 2.63
C GLY A 135 0.73 24.70 2.85
N LYS A 136 -0.54 24.33 2.78
CA LYS A 136 -1.67 25.25 3.06
C LYS A 136 -1.67 25.75 4.51
N ASP A 137 -1.19 24.90 5.43
CA ASP A 137 -1.13 25.18 6.87
C ASP A 137 0.22 25.76 7.32
N GLY A 138 1.17 26.01 6.42
CA GLY A 138 2.52 26.47 6.76
C GLY A 138 3.39 25.45 7.49
N ARG A 139 3.06 24.13 7.41
CA ARG A 139 3.75 23.03 8.13
C ARG A 139 4.59 22.14 7.21
N ALA A 140 4.83 22.55 5.95
CA ALA A 140 5.55 21.73 4.98
C ALA A 140 6.98 21.37 5.43
N ASP A 141 7.69 22.32 6.06
CA ASP A 141 9.06 22.11 6.57
C ASP A 141 9.06 21.12 7.74
N SER A 142 8.05 21.16 8.61
CA SER A 142 7.89 20.19 9.70
C SER A 142 7.66 18.77 9.17
N LEU A 143 6.79 18.62 8.18
CA LEU A 143 6.56 17.33 7.52
C LEU A 143 7.83 16.81 6.84
N GLN A 144 8.58 17.69 6.18
CA GLN A 144 9.85 17.33 5.54
C GLN A 144 10.85 16.79 6.59
N ALA A 145 11.00 17.50 7.72
CA ALA A 145 11.90 17.09 8.79
C ALA A 145 11.50 15.74 9.42
N ASP A 146 10.21 15.53 9.71
CA ASP A 146 9.69 14.28 10.27
C ASP A 146 9.94 13.09 9.34
N LEU A 147 9.73 13.29 8.02
CA LEU A 147 9.97 12.24 7.03
C LEU A 147 11.47 11.99 6.81
N GLU A 148 12.32 13.02 6.83
CA GLU A 148 13.78 12.85 6.75
C GLU A 148 14.31 12.05 7.93
N GLU A 149 13.87 12.35 9.15
CA GLU A 149 14.21 11.57 10.33
C GLU A 149 13.77 10.12 10.20
N LEU A 150 12.53 9.89 9.73
CA LEU A 150 12.01 8.55 9.50
C LEU A 150 12.85 7.77 8.49
N PHE A 151 13.15 8.34 7.34
CA PHE A 151 13.93 7.65 6.30
C PHE A 151 15.37 7.38 6.77
N ASN A 152 16.00 8.33 7.48
CA ASN A 152 17.34 8.16 8.00
C ASN A 152 17.40 7.10 9.11
N SER A 153 16.44 7.10 10.04
CA SER A 153 16.41 6.14 11.17
C SER A 153 16.11 4.70 10.71
N HIS A 154 15.41 4.52 9.60
CA HIS A 154 15.09 3.20 9.04
C HIS A 154 16.12 2.71 8.02
N ASN A 155 17.08 3.56 7.62
CA ASN A 155 18.07 3.18 6.63
C ASN A 155 19.14 2.27 7.25
N THR A 156 19.27 1.06 6.71
CA THR A 156 20.24 0.05 7.13
C THR A 156 21.45 -0.05 6.19
N ALA A 157 21.54 0.82 5.17
CA ALA A 157 22.67 0.84 4.25
C ALA A 157 23.97 1.16 4.97
N ALA A 158 25.04 0.44 4.67
CA ALA A 158 26.37 0.69 5.25
C ALA A 158 26.97 2.03 4.81
N ARG A 159 26.54 2.55 3.66
CA ARG A 159 27.01 3.82 3.09
C ARG A 159 25.95 4.90 3.29
N LYS A 160 26.37 6.11 3.63
CA LYS A 160 25.46 7.26 3.81
C LYS A 160 24.82 7.76 2.52
N ASP A 161 25.46 7.50 1.38
CA ASP A 161 25.00 7.86 0.03
C ASP A 161 24.19 6.74 -0.65
N ALA A 162 23.70 5.79 0.13
CA ALA A 162 22.88 4.68 -0.32
C ALA A 162 21.68 4.46 0.62
N THR A 163 20.64 3.87 0.09
CA THR A 163 19.42 3.53 0.82
C THR A 163 19.19 2.04 0.81
N SER A 164 18.86 1.48 1.98
CA SER A 164 18.35 0.12 2.16
C SER A 164 17.34 0.14 3.30
N ILE A 165 16.05 0.25 2.97
CA ILE A 165 14.99 0.40 3.97
C ILE A 165 13.93 -0.67 3.76
N PRO A 166 13.65 -1.54 4.77
CA PRO A 166 12.62 -2.56 4.68
C PRO A 166 11.21 -1.97 4.80
N ALA A 167 10.25 -2.59 4.10
CA ALA A 167 8.83 -2.31 4.22
C ALA A 167 8.05 -3.62 4.18
N THR A 168 7.35 -3.93 5.24
CA THR A 168 6.56 -5.15 5.38
C THR A 168 5.17 -4.94 4.79
N PHE A 169 4.70 -5.93 4.05
CA PHE A 169 3.37 -5.93 3.46
C PHE A 169 2.67 -7.28 3.65
N LEU A 170 1.36 -7.26 3.60
CA LEU A 170 0.51 -8.44 3.60
C LEU A 170 0.30 -8.88 2.15
N ARG A 171 0.84 -10.04 1.78
CA ARG A 171 0.46 -10.74 0.56
C ARG A 171 -0.82 -11.54 0.83
N VAL A 172 -1.85 -11.22 0.06
CA VAL A 172 -3.13 -11.94 0.08
C VAL A 172 -3.24 -12.76 -1.20
N THR A 173 -3.55 -14.02 -1.07
CA THR A 173 -3.84 -14.90 -2.20
C THR A 173 -5.24 -15.49 -2.04
N ILE A 174 -6.11 -15.24 -3.01
CA ILE A 174 -7.47 -15.77 -3.04
C ILE A 174 -7.58 -16.74 -4.19
N SER A 175 -7.99 -17.97 -3.92
CA SER A 175 -8.31 -18.98 -4.93
C SER A 175 -9.78 -18.92 -5.28
N ARG A 176 -10.11 -18.94 -6.57
CA ARG A 176 -11.49 -19.04 -7.06
C ARG A 176 -11.75 -20.45 -7.57
N ASP A 177 -12.64 -21.16 -6.90
CA ASP A 177 -13.15 -22.47 -7.37
C ASP A 177 -13.95 -22.32 -8.65
#